data_5dc9b2ae63884c0da0b2ad77c5728d9e
#
_entry.id   5dc9b2ae63884c0da0b2ad77c5728d9e
#
_cell.length_a   1.000
_cell.length_b   1.000
_cell.length_c   1.000
_cell.angle_alpha   90.00
_cell.angle_beta   90.00
_cell.angle_gamma   90.00
#
_symmetry.space_group_name_H-M   'P 1'
#
loop_
_entity.id
_entity.type
_entity.pdbx_description
1 polymer ?
#
loop_
_entity_poly.entity_id
_entity_poly.type
_entity_poly.pdbx_seq_one_letter_code
_entity_poly.pdbx_strand_id
1 'polypeptide(L)'
;MKIYMKGDYNMQWTVDGKEYDTDTAECVGRYKNTPYHNYSKFYEETLYCKKTGEFFLHGQGSSDSKYAYISPGGRRGFGQRIIPLTDEKAKEWMLQHGYGEKCAALFG
;
A
#
# COMPACT_ATOMS: atom_id res chain seq x y z
N MET A 1 7.09 -12.70 -5.50
CA MET A 1 7.42 -11.38 -4.93
C MET A 1 8.55 -11.54 -3.92
N LYS A 2 9.56 -10.71 -4.03
CA LYS A 2 10.65 -10.64 -3.07
C LYS A 2 10.51 -9.37 -2.22
N ILE A 3 10.78 -9.49 -0.93
CA ILE A 3 10.69 -8.39 0.01
C ILE A 3 12.04 -8.18 0.67
N TYR A 4 12.53 -6.95 0.65
CA TYR A 4 13.78 -6.57 1.31
C TYR A 4 13.50 -5.45 2.30
N MET A 5 14.14 -5.54 3.47
CA MET A 5 14.12 -4.47 4.46
C MET A 5 15.35 -3.59 4.24
N LYS A 6 15.12 -2.29 4.09
CA LYS A 6 16.19 -1.30 4.02
C LYS A 6 16.17 -0.50 5.30
N GLY A 7 17.13 -0.74 6.18
CA GLY A 7 17.06 -0.15 7.51
C GLY A 7 15.84 -0.65 8.26
N ASP A 8 15.30 0.15 9.14
CA ASP A 8 14.24 -0.30 10.04
C ASP A 8 12.83 -0.19 9.45
N TYR A 9 12.62 0.66 8.45
CA TYR A 9 11.26 1.02 8.02
C TYR A 9 11.04 0.96 6.53
N ASN A 10 12.10 0.95 5.73
CA ASN A 10 11.98 1.01 4.28
C ASN A 10 11.94 -0.38 3.69
N MET A 11 11.06 -0.57 2.72
CA MET A 11 10.85 -1.87 2.11
C MET A 11 10.94 -1.75 0.60
N GLN A 12 11.51 -2.77 0.00
CA GLN A 12 11.62 -2.88 -1.44
C GLN A 12 11.02 -4.20 -1.90
N TRP A 13 10.17 -4.14 -2.91
CA TRP A 13 9.55 -5.32 -3.51
C TRP A 13 9.88 -5.38 -4.99
N THR A 14 9.97 -6.60 -5.52
CA THR A 14 10.00 -6.83 -6.96
C THR A 14 8.73 -7.57 -7.35
N VAL A 15 7.95 -6.97 -8.25
CA VAL A 15 6.70 -7.54 -8.76
C VAL A 15 6.75 -7.48 -10.28
N ASP A 16 6.65 -8.65 -10.93
CA ASP A 16 6.67 -8.77 -12.39
C ASP A 16 7.89 -8.07 -13.02
N GLY A 17 9.07 -8.21 -12.38
CA GLY A 17 10.31 -7.64 -12.87
C GLY A 17 10.49 -6.16 -12.60
N LYS A 18 9.53 -5.50 -11.94
CA LYS A 18 9.61 -4.08 -11.58
C LYS A 18 9.86 -3.92 -10.09
N GLU A 19 10.67 -2.94 -9.73
CA GLU A 19 10.97 -2.63 -8.36
C GLU A 19 10.01 -1.57 -7.81
N TYR A 20 9.58 -1.78 -6.56
CA TYR A 20 8.72 -0.86 -5.81
C TYR A 20 9.38 -0.61 -4.47
N ASP A 21 9.80 0.63 -4.23
CA ASP A 21 10.60 1.00 -3.07
C ASP A 21 9.92 2.18 -2.36
N THR A 22 9.45 1.94 -1.13
CA THR A 22 8.75 2.97 -0.36
C THR A 22 9.69 4.08 0.09
N ASP A 23 11.02 3.87 0.04
CA ASP A 23 12.00 4.87 0.41
C ASP A 23 12.19 5.92 -0.69
N THR A 24 12.15 5.50 -1.96
CA THR A 24 12.41 6.39 -3.09
C THR A 24 11.15 6.96 -3.72
N ALA A 25 9.98 6.37 -3.46
CA ALA A 25 8.73 6.84 -3.99
C ALA A 25 8.14 7.94 -3.11
N GLU A 26 7.36 8.83 -3.73
CA GLU A 26 6.66 9.88 -2.99
C GLU A 26 5.38 9.32 -2.38
N CYS A 27 5.18 9.58 -1.09
CA CYS A 27 3.92 9.24 -0.42
C CYS A 27 2.85 10.24 -0.84
N VAL A 28 1.79 9.75 -1.46
CA VAL A 28 0.67 10.58 -1.91
C VAL A 28 -0.39 10.71 -0.82
N GLY A 29 -0.68 9.63 -0.12
CA GLY A 29 -1.69 9.66 0.94
C GLY A 29 -1.79 8.34 1.67
N ARG A 30 -2.49 8.35 2.81
CA ARG A 30 -2.70 7.19 3.66
C ARG A 30 -4.16 7.07 4.05
N TYR A 31 -4.58 5.84 4.28
CA TYR A 31 -5.92 5.53 4.76
C TYR A 31 -5.86 4.38 5.76
N LYS A 32 -6.55 4.54 6.88
CA LYS A 32 -6.77 3.48 7.87
C LYS A 32 -8.27 3.25 7.97
N ASN A 33 -8.69 1.98 7.97
CA ASN A 33 -10.12 1.68 8.09
C ASN A 33 -10.66 1.88 9.50
N THR A 34 -9.75 1.89 10.50
CA THR A 34 -10.10 2.12 11.90
C THR A 34 -8.87 2.69 12.61
N PRO A 35 -9.03 3.51 13.68
CA PRO A 35 -7.89 3.98 14.47
C PRO A 35 -7.34 2.91 15.43
N TYR A 36 -8.01 1.76 15.55
CA TYR A 36 -7.66 0.73 16.53
C TYR A 36 -6.75 -0.33 15.91
N HIS A 37 -5.45 -0.21 16.13
CA HIS A 37 -4.46 -1.12 15.56
C HIS A 37 -4.57 -2.55 16.08
N ASN A 38 -5.17 -2.74 17.25
CA ASN A 38 -5.38 -4.08 17.83
C ASN A 38 -6.68 -4.75 17.37
N TYR A 39 -7.44 -4.08 16.52
CA TYR A 39 -8.65 -4.65 15.94
C TYR A 39 -8.27 -5.66 14.86
N SER A 40 -8.86 -6.86 14.91
CA SER A 40 -8.49 -7.94 13.99
C SER A 40 -8.72 -7.61 12.52
N LYS A 41 -9.63 -6.68 12.23
CA LYS A 41 -9.94 -6.25 10.86
C LYS A 41 -9.20 -4.97 10.45
N PHE A 42 -8.29 -4.46 11.30
CA PHE A 42 -7.51 -3.27 10.98
C PHE A 42 -6.70 -3.47 9.70
N TYR A 43 -6.70 -2.44 8.84
CA TYR A 43 -5.73 -2.35 7.77
C TYR A 43 -5.39 -0.88 7.47
N GLU A 44 -4.24 -0.70 6.86
CA GLU A 44 -3.75 0.60 6.42
C GLU A 44 -3.25 0.49 4.99
N GLU A 45 -3.56 1.50 4.19
CA GLU A 45 -3.06 1.61 2.82
C GLU A 45 -2.31 2.93 2.67
N THR A 46 -1.18 2.89 2.00
CA THR A 46 -0.42 4.08 1.63
C THR A 46 -0.24 4.08 0.12
N LEU A 47 -0.68 5.17 -0.53
CA LEU A 47 -0.51 5.33 -1.96
C LEU A 47 0.82 6.03 -2.22
N TYR A 48 1.62 5.44 -3.09
CA TYR A 48 2.91 5.97 -3.51
C TYR A 48 2.93 6.25 -4.99
N CYS A 49 3.72 7.25 -5.37
CA CYS A 49 4.03 7.55 -6.77
C CYS A 49 5.53 7.44 -6.96
N LYS A 50 5.97 6.58 -7.87
CA LYS A 50 7.37 6.44 -8.24
C LYS A 50 7.85 7.66 -9.02
N LYS A 51 9.15 7.92 -9.05
CA LYS A 51 9.73 9.00 -9.85
C LYS A 51 9.42 8.84 -11.33
N THR A 52 9.13 7.63 -11.78
CA THR A 52 8.70 7.35 -13.15
C THR A 52 7.24 7.72 -13.42
N GLY A 53 6.48 8.09 -12.39
CA GLY A 53 5.06 8.40 -12.50
C GLY A 53 4.13 7.22 -12.24
N GLU A 54 4.66 6.03 -12.01
CA GLU A 54 3.86 4.85 -11.72
C GLU A 54 3.36 4.86 -10.28
N PHE A 55 2.11 4.42 -10.07
CA PHE A 55 1.49 4.37 -8.74
C PHE A 55 1.46 2.96 -8.19
N PHE A 56 1.54 2.86 -6.88
CA PHE A 56 1.34 1.59 -6.19
C PHE A 56 0.83 1.82 -4.78
N LEU A 57 0.09 0.83 -4.26
CA LEU A 57 -0.31 0.80 -2.86
C LEU A 57 0.63 -0.11 -2.08
N HIS A 58 0.97 0.33 -0.87
CA HIS A 58 1.48 -0.56 0.17
C HIS A 58 0.34 -0.76 1.16
N GLY A 59 -0.18 -1.97 1.23
CA GLY A 59 -1.22 -2.34 2.16
C GLY A 59 -0.70 -3.26 3.23
N GLN A 60 -1.18 -3.08 4.46
CA GLN A 60 -0.85 -3.95 5.58
C GLN A 60 -2.04 -4.06 6.51
N GLY A 61 -2.15 -5.16 7.22
CA GLY A 61 -3.29 -5.33 8.09
C GLY A 61 -3.25 -6.57 8.96
N SER A 62 -4.22 -6.63 9.87
CA SER A 62 -4.34 -7.67 10.88
C SER A 62 -4.97 -8.95 10.32
N SER A 63 -5.13 -9.94 11.19
CA SER A 63 -5.48 -11.31 10.81
C SER A 63 -6.79 -11.48 10.06
N ASP A 64 -7.75 -10.56 10.25
CA ASP A 64 -9.05 -10.64 9.57
C ASP A 64 -9.21 -9.55 8.51
N SER A 65 -8.13 -8.90 8.13
CA SER A 65 -8.15 -7.87 7.07
C SER A 65 -7.87 -8.51 5.71
N LYS A 66 -8.10 -7.72 4.66
CA LYS A 66 -7.78 -8.14 3.28
C LYS A 66 -6.28 -8.31 3.03
N TYR A 67 -5.44 -7.82 3.93
CA TYR A 67 -3.98 -7.94 3.83
C TYR A 67 -3.41 -9.05 4.69
N ALA A 68 -4.25 -9.80 5.39
CA ALA A 68 -3.81 -10.86 6.28
C ALA A 68 -2.87 -11.84 5.59
N TYR A 69 -1.84 -12.27 6.32
CA TYR A 69 -1.01 -13.38 5.90
C TYR A 69 -1.71 -14.68 6.32
N ILE A 70 -1.77 -15.63 5.39
CA ILE A 70 -2.34 -16.94 5.67
C ILE A 70 -1.22 -17.96 5.52
N SER A 71 -0.85 -18.63 6.64
CA SER A 71 0.21 -19.63 6.62
C SER A 71 -0.25 -20.90 5.89
N PRO A 72 0.68 -21.78 5.52
CA PRO A 72 0.32 -23.07 4.91
C PRO A 72 -0.63 -23.91 5.76
N GLY A 73 -0.57 -23.75 7.10
CA GLY A 73 -1.48 -24.46 8.02
C GLY A 73 -2.82 -23.76 8.22
N GLY A 74 -3.10 -22.68 7.49
CA GLY A 74 -4.36 -21.96 7.59
C GLY A 74 -4.43 -20.92 8.70
N ARG A 75 -3.36 -20.69 9.44
CA ARG A 75 -3.31 -19.63 10.44
C ARG A 75 -3.24 -18.27 9.79
N ARG A 76 -3.99 -17.33 10.33
CA ARG A 76 -4.04 -15.96 9.84
C ARG A 76 -3.26 -15.04 10.76
N GLY A 77 -2.52 -14.11 10.19
CA GLY A 77 -1.73 -13.16 10.96
C GLY A 77 -1.58 -11.84 10.21
N PHE A 78 -0.83 -10.93 10.79
CA PHE A 78 -0.50 -9.65 10.15
C PHE A 78 0.21 -9.91 8.84
N GLY A 79 -0.21 -9.19 7.80
CA GLY A 79 0.39 -9.30 6.49
C GLY A 79 0.51 -7.96 5.79
N GLN A 80 1.23 -7.96 4.69
CA GLN A 80 1.41 -6.77 3.88
C GLN A 80 1.64 -7.14 2.42
N ARG A 81 1.36 -6.19 1.53
CA ARG A 81 1.43 -6.44 0.10
C ARG A 81 1.61 -5.14 -0.67
N ILE A 82 2.32 -5.22 -1.79
CA ILE A 82 2.40 -4.14 -2.78
C ILE A 82 1.40 -4.44 -3.89
N ILE A 83 0.62 -3.44 -4.28
CA ILE A 83 -0.36 -3.54 -5.36
C ILE A 83 -0.07 -2.44 -6.36
N PRO A 84 0.53 -2.76 -7.52
CA PRO A 84 0.68 -1.77 -8.59
C PRO A 84 -0.68 -1.29 -9.05
N LEU A 85 -0.82 0.01 -9.29
CA LEU A 85 -2.09 0.60 -9.72
C LEU A 85 -1.93 1.28 -11.06
N THR A 86 -2.98 1.21 -11.87
CA THR A 86 -3.13 2.09 -13.04
C THR A 86 -3.43 3.50 -12.56
N ASP A 87 -3.27 4.49 -13.45
CA ASP A 87 -3.65 5.87 -13.14
C ASP A 87 -5.13 5.96 -12.73
N GLU A 88 -6.00 5.23 -13.41
CA GLU A 88 -7.44 5.21 -13.10
C GLU A 88 -7.70 4.71 -11.68
N LYS A 89 -7.03 3.64 -11.29
CA LYS A 89 -7.18 3.07 -9.94
C LYS A 89 -6.60 4.00 -8.88
N ALA A 90 -5.50 4.68 -9.19
CA ALA A 90 -4.93 5.66 -8.27
C ALA A 90 -5.88 6.83 -8.05
N LYS A 91 -6.50 7.34 -9.12
CA LYS A 91 -7.52 8.40 -9.03
C LYS A 91 -8.70 7.96 -8.18
N GLU A 92 -9.22 6.76 -8.42
CA GLU A 92 -10.34 6.21 -7.64
C GLU A 92 -9.99 6.18 -6.15
N TRP A 93 -8.82 5.68 -5.82
CA TRP A 93 -8.36 5.59 -4.43
C TRP A 93 -8.29 6.98 -3.78
N MET A 94 -7.70 7.95 -4.48
CA MET A 94 -7.58 9.32 -3.96
C MET A 94 -8.95 9.96 -3.72
N LEU A 95 -9.87 9.83 -4.66
CA LEU A 95 -11.21 10.39 -4.53
C LEU A 95 -11.99 9.71 -3.40
N GLN A 96 -11.84 8.40 -3.28
CA GLN A 96 -12.53 7.62 -2.26
C GLN A 96 -12.08 7.97 -0.85
N HIS A 97 -10.81 8.35 -0.69
CA HIS A 97 -10.22 8.54 0.64
C HIS A 97 -9.94 10.00 0.99
N GLY A 98 -10.56 10.94 0.27
CA GLY A 98 -10.49 12.35 0.64
C GLY A 98 -9.28 13.11 0.09
N TYR A 99 -8.62 12.60 -0.93
CA TYR A 99 -7.47 13.23 -1.56
C TYR A 99 -7.81 13.87 -2.91
N GLY A 100 -9.02 14.44 -3.01
CA GLY A 100 -9.49 15.03 -4.26
C GLY A 100 -8.63 16.20 -4.75
N GLU A 101 -8.17 17.05 -3.85
CA GLU A 101 -7.29 18.17 -4.23
C GLU A 101 -5.95 17.68 -4.78
N LYS A 102 -5.38 16.66 -4.13
CA LYS A 102 -4.13 16.07 -4.59
C LYS A 102 -4.30 15.38 -5.94
N CYS A 103 -5.45 14.72 -6.13
CA CYS A 103 -5.79 14.11 -7.41
C CYS A 103 -5.83 15.16 -8.52
N ALA A 104 -6.49 16.27 -8.29
CA ALA A 104 -6.55 17.37 -9.26
C ALA A 104 -5.16 17.94 -9.55
N ALA A 105 -4.31 18.07 -8.55
CA ALA A 105 -2.95 18.57 -8.73
C ALA A 105 -2.08 17.63 -9.56
N LEU A 106 -2.25 16.31 -9.41
CA LEU A 106 -1.45 15.32 -10.11
C LEU A 106 -1.95 15.02 -11.53
N PHE A 107 -3.25 15.06 -11.73
CA PHE A 107 -3.85 14.66 -13.02
C PHE A 107 -4.52 15.81 -13.78
N GLY A 108 -4.52 16.96 -13.21
CA GLY A 108 -5.19 18.11 -13.81
C GLY A 108 -6.67 18.07 -13.59
#